data_c85fc78ec4cde4653c5baa1bf01ed56b
#
_entry.id   c85fc78ec4cde4653c5baa1bf01ed56b
#
_cell.length_a   1.000
_cell.length_b   1.000
_cell.length_c   1.000
_cell.angle_alpha   90.00
_cell.angle_beta   90.00
_cell.angle_gamma   90.00
#
_symmetry.space_group_name_H-M   'P 1'
#
loop_
_entity.id
_entity.type
_entity.pdbx_description
1 polymer ?
#
loop_
_entity_poly.entity_id
_entity_poly.type
_entity_poly.pdbx_seq_one_letter_code
_entity_poly.pdbx_strand_id
1 'polypeptide(L)'
;MTLFITASLSLGLLWFMTSPYVLPVVREIQTLVTKIIPAQGKLPNVKTESISQGDPTAQSYSEDTNAQASNGARWSKNTATVYHEASDERFRTAYLRAIENWNQTGAFNFDLTDDKKRAQIILKQQNDANTSAAGVTHTMINQLTNRLTSADVYLNSYYLLNAQYGYSQLRITNTAEHELGHAIGLAHDDENVSVMQSAGSYYSIQPKDIEAVKALYQEG
;
A
#
# COMPACT_ATOMS: atom_id res chain seq x y z
N MET A 1 4.34 -47.19 -6.72
CA MET A 1 5.33 -46.22 -6.15
C MET A 1 4.64 -44.92 -5.73
N THR A 2 3.49 -45.01 -5.05
CA THR A 2 2.63 -43.84 -4.73
C THR A 2 2.24 -43.74 -3.25
N LEU A 3 2.86 -44.52 -2.36
CA LEU A 3 2.48 -44.56 -0.94
C LEU A 3 3.45 -43.82 0.01
N PHE A 4 4.58 -43.29 -0.49
CA PHE A 4 5.58 -42.66 0.39
C PHE A 4 5.51 -41.13 0.47
N ILE A 5 4.74 -40.45 -0.38
CA ILE A 5 4.67 -38.98 -0.39
C ILE A 5 3.62 -38.42 0.58
N THR A 6 2.60 -39.20 0.92
CA THR A 6 1.52 -38.75 1.82
C THR A 6 1.88 -38.84 3.30
N ALA A 7 2.82 -39.71 3.69
CA ALA A 7 3.23 -39.86 5.08
C ALA A 7 4.16 -38.75 5.58
N SER A 8 4.95 -38.14 4.71
CA SER A 8 5.88 -37.06 5.09
C SER A 8 5.20 -35.73 5.34
N LEU A 9 4.10 -35.43 4.63
CA LEU A 9 3.32 -34.19 4.84
C LEU A 9 2.52 -34.23 6.15
N SER A 10 1.97 -35.39 6.52
CA SER A 10 1.22 -35.55 7.77
C SER A 10 2.10 -35.48 9.02
N LEU A 11 3.33 -36.00 8.96
CA LEU A 11 4.29 -35.91 10.06
C LEU A 11 4.82 -34.48 10.25
N GLY A 12 5.04 -33.72 9.17
CA GLY A 12 5.46 -32.31 9.24
C GLY A 12 4.41 -31.42 9.89
N LEU A 13 3.13 -31.62 9.58
CA LEU A 13 2.03 -30.88 10.20
C LEU A 13 1.86 -31.23 11.69
N LEU A 14 2.01 -32.51 12.05
CA LEU A 14 1.94 -32.94 13.44
C LEU A 14 3.11 -32.39 14.28
N TRP A 15 4.31 -32.30 13.69
CA TRP A 15 5.48 -31.73 14.38
C TRP A 15 5.34 -30.23 14.58
N PHE A 16 4.76 -29.52 13.61
CA PHE A 16 4.48 -28.08 13.72
C PHE A 16 3.47 -27.77 14.84
N MET A 17 2.42 -28.60 14.98
CA MET A 17 1.38 -28.45 16.01
C MET A 17 1.86 -28.81 17.42
N THR A 18 2.93 -29.61 17.57
CA THR A 18 3.47 -30.04 18.87
C THR A 18 4.75 -29.30 19.27
N SER A 19 5.21 -28.35 18.47
CA SER A 19 6.38 -27.53 18.77
C SER A 19 6.18 -26.75 20.07
N PRO A 20 7.15 -26.76 21.01
CA PRO A 20 7.04 -26.03 22.28
C PRO A 20 6.93 -24.52 22.11
N TYR A 21 7.21 -23.98 20.92
CA TYR A 21 7.07 -22.57 20.59
C TYR A 21 5.68 -22.20 20.04
N VAL A 22 4.91 -23.17 19.56
CA VAL A 22 3.57 -22.93 18.98
C VAL A 22 2.46 -23.18 20.00
N LEU A 23 2.62 -24.15 20.88
CA LEU A 23 1.62 -24.51 21.89
C LEU A 23 1.20 -23.35 22.82
N PRO A 24 2.10 -22.48 23.32
CA PRO A 24 1.68 -21.38 24.18
C PRO A 24 0.79 -20.37 23.44
N VAL A 25 1.12 -20.05 22.18
CA VAL A 25 0.38 -19.09 21.37
C VAL A 25 -1.02 -19.58 21.03
N VAL A 26 -1.15 -20.85 20.66
CA VAL A 26 -2.46 -21.48 20.39
C VAL A 26 -3.32 -21.53 21.66
N ARG A 27 -2.72 -21.79 22.82
CA ARG A 27 -3.42 -21.81 24.10
C ARG A 27 -3.92 -20.42 24.51
N GLU A 28 -3.14 -19.38 24.25
CA GLU A 28 -3.53 -18.01 24.53
C GLU A 28 -4.69 -17.55 23.64
N ILE A 29 -4.65 -17.89 22.36
CA ILE A 29 -5.75 -17.60 21.42
C ILE A 29 -7.02 -18.32 21.82
N GLN A 30 -6.95 -19.60 22.22
CA GLN A 30 -8.13 -20.36 22.70
C GLN A 30 -8.70 -19.78 23.99
N THR A 31 -7.85 -19.27 24.89
CA THR A 31 -8.30 -18.64 26.14
C THR A 31 -8.96 -17.28 25.89
N LEU A 32 -8.51 -16.54 24.89
CA LEU A 32 -9.15 -15.29 24.48
C LEU A 32 -10.49 -15.53 23.79
N VAL A 33 -10.58 -16.53 22.92
CA VAL A 33 -11.82 -16.89 22.23
C VAL A 33 -12.90 -17.36 23.23
N THR A 34 -12.54 -18.15 24.23
CA THR A 34 -13.49 -18.62 25.27
C THR A 34 -13.92 -17.52 26.24
N LYS A 35 -13.13 -16.47 26.42
CA LYS A 35 -13.53 -15.29 27.22
C LYS A 35 -14.47 -14.35 26.47
N ILE A 36 -14.47 -14.37 25.16
CA ILE A 36 -15.28 -13.47 24.32
C ILE A 36 -16.63 -14.10 23.96
N ILE A 37 -16.75 -15.44 24.00
CA ILE A 37 -18.00 -16.16 23.70
C ILE A 37 -18.55 -16.76 25.02
N PRO A 38 -19.53 -16.12 25.68
CA PRO A 38 -20.23 -16.76 26.80
C PRO A 38 -21.00 -17.99 26.28
N ALA A 39 -20.80 -19.12 26.92
CA ALA A 39 -21.60 -20.31 26.67
C ALA A 39 -23.07 -20.00 26.98
N GLN A 40 -23.95 -20.22 26.00
CA GLN A 40 -25.39 -20.04 26.05
C GLN A 40 -25.88 -18.58 26.15
N GLY A 41 -25.96 -17.95 25.01
CA GLY A 41 -26.78 -16.78 24.73
C GLY A 41 -27.03 -16.76 23.25
N LYS A 42 -28.33 -16.75 22.84
CA LYS A 42 -28.79 -16.48 21.48
C LYS A 42 -27.93 -15.34 20.93
N LEU A 43 -27.14 -15.61 19.91
CA LEU A 43 -26.38 -14.58 19.22
C LEU A 43 -27.33 -13.42 18.94
N PRO A 44 -27.01 -12.17 19.37
CA PRO A 44 -27.77 -11.04 18.89
C PRO A 44 -27.72 -11.13 17.37
N ASN A 45 -28.88 -10.92 16.75
CA ASN A 45 -29.01 -10.87 15.32
C ASN A 45 -28.05 -9.75 14.84
N VAL A 46 -26.79 -10.10 14.61
CA VAL A 46 -25.87 -9.26 13.89
C VAL A 46 -26.51 -9.20 12.51
N LYS A 47 -27.31 -8.16 12.28
CA LYS A 47 -27.53 -7.71 10.93
C LYS A 47 -26.14 -7.76 10.32
N THR A 48 -25.97 -8.64 9.36
CA THR A 48 -24.92 -8.52 8.36
C THR A 48 -25.25 -7.20 7.68
N GLU A 49 -24.79 -6.11 8.29
CA GLU A 49 -24.63 -4.89 7.54
C GLU A 49 -23.62 -5.31 6.47
N SER A 50 -24.18 -5.58 5.30
CA SER A 50 -23.45 -5.50 4.06
C SER A 50 -22.46 -4.36 4.27
N ILE A 51 -21.17 -4.62 4.10
CA ILE A 51 -20.15 -3.59 4.07
C ILE A 51 -20.70 -2.56 3.12
N SER A 52 -21.32 -1.54 3.69
CA SER A 52 -21.91 -0.44 2.99
C SER A 52 -20.77 0.14 2.16
N GLN A 53 -20.93 0.10 0.86
CA GLN A 53 -20.27 1.03 -0.02
C GLN A 53 -20.11 2.34 0.73
N GLY A 54 -18.86 2.82 0.84
CA GLY A 54 -18.51 3.97 1.65
C GLY A 54 -19.52 5.09 1.50
N ASP A 55 -19.79 5.76 2.59
CA ASP A 55 -20.71 6.88 2.67
C ASP A 55 -20.50 7.79 1.45
N PRO A 56 -21.48 7.95 0.55
CA PRO A 56 -21.35 8.80 -0.63
C PRO A 56 -21.18 10.28 -0.28
N THR A 57 -21.26 10.64 1.01
CA THR A 57 -20.99 11.99 1.50
C THR A 57 -19.53 12.17 1.95
N ALA A 58 -18.74 11.12 2.10
CA ALA A 58 -17.30 11.22 2.22
C ALA A 58 -16.75 11.56 0.83
N GLN A 59 -16.72 12.84 0.48
CA GLN A 59 -16.06 13.32 -0.74
C GLN A 59 -14.62 12.85 -0.70
N SER A 60 -14.30 11.83 -1.51
CA SER A 60 -12.94 11.44 -1.76
C SER A 60 -12.32 12.49 -2.67
N TYR A 61 -11.57 13.38 -2.08
CA TYR A 61 -10.78 14.34 -2.84
C TYR A 61 -9.47 13.67 -3.22
N SER A 62 -9.41 13.12 -4.40
CA SER A 62 -8.17 12.73 -5.06
C SER A 62 -8.35 12.93 -6.57
N GLU A 63 -8.34 14.21 -6.99
CA GLU A 63 -8.01 14.49 -8.36
C GLU A 63 -6.51 14.75 -8.40
N ASP A 64 -5.73 13.73 -8.66
CA ASP A 64 -4.36 13.90 -9.12
C ASP A 64 -4.41 14.37 -10.57
N THR A 65 -4.52 15.69 -10.74
CA THR A 65 -4.55 16.33 -12.07
C THR A 65 -3.20 16.25 -12.79
N ASN A 66 -2.15 15.73 -12.14
CA ASN A 66 -0.79 15.61 -12.68
C ASN A 66 -0.39 14.17 -13.03
N ALA A 67 -1.26 13.19 -12.87
CA ALA A 67 -1.07 11.88 -13.47
C ALA A 67 -1.22 12.00 -15.00
N GLN A 68 -0.34 12.74 -15.66
CA GLN A 68 -0.07 12.50 -17.06
C GLN A 68 0.29 11.04 -17.16
N ALA A 69 -0.62 10.28 -17.78
CA ALA A 69 -0.37 8.88 -18.09
C ALA A 69 1.08 8.77 -18.51
N SER A 70 1.86 8.01 -17.79
CA SER A 70 3.32 8.00 -17.90
C SER A 70 3.81 7.52 -19.29
N ASN A 71 2.90 7.24 -20.21
CA ASN A 71 3.16 6.67 -21.55
C ASN A 71 4.24 5.56 -21.51
N GLY A 72 4.24 4.76 -20.43
CA GLY A 72 5.25 3.75 -20.19
C GLY A 72 6.60 4.30 -19.70
N ALA A 73 6.65 5.56 -19.22
CA ALA A 73 7.87 6.09 -18.61
C ALA A 73 8.19 5.31 -17.32
N ARG A 74 9.46 4.93 -17.16
CA ARG A 74 9.92 4.12 -16.04
C ARG A 74 11.36 4.42 -15.68
N TRP A 75 11.79 4.00 -14.52
CA TRP A 75 13.22 3.99 -14.18
C TRP A 75 14.01 3.04 -15.08
N SER A 76 15.31 3.23 -15.18
CA SER A 76 16.18 2.32 -15.96
C SER A 76 16.28 0.91 -15.38
N LYS A 77 15.94 0.77 -14.10
CA LYS A 77 15.86 -0.50 -13.35
C LYS A 77 14.60 -0.50 -12.50
N ASN A 78 14.18 -1.66 -12.04
CA ASN A 78 13.09 -1.81 -11.09
C ASN A 78 13.51 -1.47 -9.63
N THR A 79 14.33 -0.44 -9.47
CA THR A 79 14.77 0.09 -8.17
C THR A 79 15.01 1.58 -8.26
N ALA A 80 14.77 2.30 -7.17
CA ALA A 80 15.09 3.71 -7.02
C ALA A 80 15.49 4.05 -5.59
N THR A 81 16.43 5.00 -5.42
CA THR A 81 16.82 5.52 -4.11
C THR A 81 15.81 6.55 -3.62
N VAL A 82 15.45 6.46 -2.33
CA VAL A 82 14.37 7.25 -1.72
C VAL A 82 14.89 8.00 -0.50
N TYR A 83 14.65 9.31 -0.45
CA TYR A 83 14.91 10.14 0.72
C TYR A 83 13.61 10.58 1.37
N HIS A 84 13.51 10.41 2.69
CA HIS A 84 12.35 10.83 3.47
C HIS A 84 12.57 12.23 4.05
N GLU A 85 11.79 13.21 3.59
CA GLU A 85 11.87 14.61 4.03
C GLU A 85 10.66 15.03 4.89
N ALA A 86 9.53 14.33 4.80
CA ALA A 86 8.34 14.68 5.57
C ALA A 86 8.60 14.60 7.08
N SER A 87 8.15 15.60 7.84
CA SER A 87 8.41 15.74 9.30
C SER A 87 7.28 15.22 10.18
N ASP A 88 6.04 15.11 9.67
CA ASP A 88 4.91 14.57 10.43
C ASP A 88 5.06 13.06 10.61
N GLU A 89 4.94 12.57 11.85
CA GLU A 89 5.16 11.17 12.19
C GLU A 89 4.12 10.22 11.55
N ARG A 90 2.89 10.68 11.33
CA ARG A 90 1.87 9.88 10.63
C ARG A 90 2.23 9.69 9.17
N PHE A 91 2.78 10.71 8.53
CA PHE A 91 3.27 10.62 7.16
C PHE A 91 4.54 9.77 7.08
N ARG A 92 5.45 9.94 8.04
CA ARG A 92 6.62 9.07 8.14
C ARG A 92 6.22 7.60 8.21
N THR A 93 5.29 7.28 9.11
CA THR A 93 4.77 5.92 9.27
C THR A 93 4.11 5.42 7.98
N ALA A 94 3.30 6.26 7.33
CA ALA A 94 2.60 5.90 6.09
C ALA A 94 3.59 5.61 4.95
N TYR A 95 4.56 6.48 4.73
CA TYR A 95 5.58 6.31 3.70
C TYR A 95 6.45 5.05 3.91
N LEU A 96 6.93 4.84 5.14
CA LEU A 96 7.75 3.66 5.44
C LEU A 96 6.97 2.37 5.25
N ARG A 97 5.69 2.36 5.64
CA ARG A 97 4.81 1.21 5.43
C ARG A 97 4.52 0.98 3.93
N ALA A 98 4.26 2.04 3.18
CA ALA A 98 4.02 1.96 1.75
C ALA A 98 5.27 1.42 1.00
N ILE A 99 6.46 1.88 1.35
CA ILE A 99 7.73 1.35 0.84
C ILE A 99 7.86 -0.14 1.16
N GLU A 100 7.63 -0.53 2.42
CA GLU A 100 7.69 -1.94 2.83
C GLU A 100 6.72 -2.80 2.01
N ASN A 101 5.47 -2.35 1.86
CA ASN A 101 4.43 -3.07 1.12
C ASN A 101 4.82 -3.24 -0.36
N TRP A 102 5.28 -2.19 -1.04
CA TRP A 102 5.78 -2.29 -2.42
C TRP A 102 6.98 -3.23 -2.54
N ASN A 103 7.98 -3.09 -1.66
CA ASN A 103 9.18 -3.95 -1.67
C ASN A 103 8.82 -5.43 -1.48
N GLN A 104 7.85 -5.74 -0.61
CA GLN A 104 7.37 -7.10 -0.38
C GLN A 104 6.73 -7.74 -1.63
N THR A 105 6.25 -6.94 -2.58
CA THR A 105 5.71 -7.48 -3.85
C THR A 105 6.79 -8.09 -4.74
N GLY A 106 8.05 -7.69 -4.57
CA GLY A 106 9.18 -8.07 -5.43
C GLY A 106 9.11 -7.51 -6.86
N ALA A 107 8.13 -6.65 -7.17
CA ALA A 107 7.99 -6.05 -8.49
C ALA A 107 8.89 -4.82 -8.67
N PHE A 108 9.07 -4.05 -7.61
CA PHE A 108 9.94 -2.87 -7.55
C PHE A 108 10.59 -2.79 -6.16
N ASN A 109 11.79 -2.19 -6.07
CA ASN A 109 12.50 -2.00 -4.82
C ASN A 109 12.81 -0.51 -4.57
N PHE A 110 12.32 0.02 -3.46
CA PHE A 110 12.65 1.36 -2.97
C PHE A 110 13.79 1.24 -1.94
N ASP A 111 14.95 1.82 -2.27
CA ASP A 111 16.14 1.80 -1.42
C ASP A 111 16.24 3.10 -0.60
N LEU A 112 15.99 3.03 0.71
CA LEU A 112 16.11 4.22 1.57
C LEU A 112 17.55 4.72 1.64
N THR A 113 17.73 6.04 1.58
CA THR A 113 19.03 6.71 1.73
C THR A 113 18.93 7.92 2.65
N ASP A 114 19.99 8.19 3.41
CA ASP A 114 20.13 9.38 4.24
C ASP A 114 20.73 10.57 3.47
N ASP A 115 21.20 10.34 2.23
CA ASP A 115 21.75 11.38 1.36
C ASP A 115 20.72 11.86 0.34
N LYS A 116 20.11 13.01 0.63
CA LYS A 116 19.12 13.66 -0.26
C LYS A 116 19.66 13.90 -1.68
N LYS A 117 20.95 14.17 -1.86
CA LYS A 117 21.54 14.43 -3.17
C LYS A 117 21.63 13.19 -4.06
N ARG A 118 21.60 12.01 -3.45
CA ARG A 118 21.61 10.72 -4.15
C ARG A 118 20.22 10.16 -4.39
N ALA A 119 19.21 10.78 -3.78
CA ALA A 119 17.85 10.29 -3.90
C ALA A 119 17.28 10.59 -5.29
N GLN A 120 16.62 9.60 -5.86
CA GLN A 120 15.84 9.68 -7.08
C GLN A 120 14.39 10.05 -6.78
N ILE A 121 13.88 9.67 -5.61
CA ILE A 121 12.54 9.96 -5.12
C ILE A 121 12.66 10.67 -3.78
N ILE A 122 11.92 11.77 -3.61
CA ILE A 122 11.88 12.52 -2.35
C ILE A 122 10.44 12.50 -1.81
N LEU A 123 10.28 11.98 -0.59
CA LEU A 123 9.00 11.90 0.10
C LEU A 123 8.78 13.15 0.94
N LYS A 124 7.79 13.93 0.58
CA LYS A 124 7.52 15.25 1.13
C LYS A 124 6.14 15.33 1.76
N GLN A 125 5.87 16.45 2.39
CA GLN A 125 4.54 16.84 2.84
C GLN A 125 4.22 18.25 2.37
N GLN A 126 2.93 18.54 2.20
CA GLN A 126 2.42 19.88 1.94
C GLN A 126 1.18 20.14 2.80
N ASN A 127 0.77 21.40 2.86
CA ASN A 127 -0.49 21.81 3.46
C ASN A 127 -1.16 22.77 2.49
N ASP A 128 -1.92 22.23 1.54
CA ASP A 128 -2.49 23.02 0.46
C ASP A 128 -4.00 22.75 0.34
N ALA A 129 -4.77 23.81 0.59
CA ALA A 129 -6.23 23.83 0.45
C ALA A 129 -6.70 24.19 -0.97
N ASN A 130 -5.79 24.60 -1.86
CA ASN A 130 -6.13 25.05 -3.22
C ASN A 130 -6.16 23.90 -4.23
N THR A 131 -5.65 22.74 -3.86
CA THR A 131 -5.79 21.51 -4.64
C THR A 131 -6.86 20.61 -4.03
N SER A 132 -7.50 19.77 -4.84
CA SER A 132 -8.42 18.72 -4.36
C SER A 132 -7.68 17.43 -4.00
N ALA A 133 -6.37 17.33 -4.22
CA ALA A 133 -5.60 16.13 -4.07
C ALA A 133 -5.14 15.88 -2.63
N ALA A 134 -5.38 14.67 -2.11
CA ALA A 134 -4.87 14.19 -0.83
C ALA A 134 -3.38 13.80 -0.89
N GLY A 135 -2.91 13.40 -2.08
CA GLY A 135 -1.53 13.19 -2.43
C GLY A 135 -1.25 13.72 -3.83
N VAL A 136 0.00 13.89 -4.18
CA VAL A 136 0.42 14.26 -5.55
C VAL A 136 1.86 13.82 -5.79
N THR A 137 2.12 13.30 -6.99
CA THR A 137 3.45 12.90 -7.45
C THR A 137 3.87 13.68 -8.68
N HIS A 138 4.98 14.37 -8.59
CA HIS A 138 5.59 15.06 -9.72
C HIS A 138 6.79 14.27 -10.21
N THR A 139 6.76 13.83 -11.47
CA THR A 139 7.86 13.09 -12.10
C THR A 139 8.56 13.92 -13.15
N MET A 140 9.87 13.74 -13.28
CA MET A 140 10.65 14.25 -14.40
C MET A 140 11.07 13.09 -15.32
N ILE A 141 10.85 13.29 -16.62
CA ILE A 141 11.09 12.28 -17.64
C ILE A 141 12.11 12.82 -18.64
N ASN A 142 13.12 12.00 -18.94
CA ASN A 142 13.98 12.25 -20.09
C ASN A 142 13.22 11.87 -21.37
N GLN A 143 12.85 12.89 -22.17
CA GLN A 143 12.02 12.73 -23.35
C GLN A 143 12.66 11.86 -24.45
N LEU A 144 14.00 11.79 -24.50
CA LEU A 144 14.70 11.00 -25.52
C LEU A 144 14.68 9.50 -25.20
N THR A 145 14.72 9.16 -23.91
CA THR A 145 14.83 7.75 -23.47
C THR A 145 13.55 7.23 -22.86
N ASN A 146 12.55 8.08 -22.64
CA ASN A 146 11.34 7.79 -21.88
C ASN A 146 11.65 7.20 -20.50
N ARG A 147 12.71 7.70 -19.82
CA ARG A 147 13.11 7.25 -18.48
C ARG A 147 12.83 8.32 -17.44
N LEU A 148 12.29 7.88 -16.31
CA LEU A 148 12.19 8.71 -15.11
C LEU A 148 13.59 9.09 -14.62
N THR A 149 13.76 10.35 -14.22
CA THR A 149 15.03 10.90 -13.71
C THR A 149 14.92 11.36 -12.27
N SER A 150 13.75 11.84 -11.85
CA SER A 150 13.43 12.15 -10.45
C SER A 150 11.92 12.09 -10.22
N ALA A 151 11.52 11.94 -8.96
CA ALA A 151 10.14 12.08 -8.52
C ALA A 151 10.07 12.77 -7.15
N ASP A 152 9.11 13.69 -7.01
CA ASP A 152 8.73 14.29 -5.74
C ASP A 152 7.33 13.81 -5.37
N VAL A 153 7.20 13.15 -4.22
CA VAL A 153 5.94 12.56 -3.73
C VAL A 153 5.46 13.36 -2.54
N TYR A 154 4.25 13.89 -2.58
CA TYR A 154 3.66 14.71 -1.53
C TYR A 154 2.43 14.06 -0.91
N LEU A 155 2.33 14.12 0.42
CA LEU A 155 1.10 13.89 1.17
C LEU A 155 0.58 15.23 1.68
N ASN A 156 -0.73 15.48 1.49
CA ASN A 156 -1.35 16.76 1.81
C ASN A 156 -2.01 16.72 3.19
N SER A 157 -1.38 17.41 4.16
CA SER A 157 -1.87 17.47 5.54
C SER A 157 -3.23 18.18 5.67
N TYR A 158 -3.57 19.07 4.75
CA TYR A 158 -4.87 19.74 4.75
C TYR A 158 -6.03 18.73 4.74
N TYR A 159 -5.90 17.65 3.97
CA TYR A 159 -6.90 16.57 3.92
C TYR A 159 -6.59 15.45 4.88
N LEU A 160 -5.37 14.91 4.81
CA LEU A 160 -5.02 13.64 5.44
C LEU A 160 -4.91 13.73 6.97
N LEU A 161 -4.61 14.91 7.50
CA LEU A 161 -4.44 15.11 8.94
C LEU A 161 -5.60 15.86 9.59
N ASN A 162 -6.55 16.33 8.82
CA ASN A 162 -7.73 17.01 9.32
C ASN A 162 -8.84 15.99 9.63
N ALA A 163 -9.25 15.95 10.91
CA ALA A 163 -10.28 15.02 11.39
C ALA A 163 -11.61 15.13 10.63
N GLN A 164 -11.92 16.29 10.04
CA GLN A 164 -13.14 16.52 9.27
C GLN A 164 -13.24 15.61 8.06
N TYR A 165 -12.11 15.24 7.45
CA TYR A 165 -12.08 14.35 6.27
C TYR A 165 -11.98 12.87 6.62
N GLY A 166 -11.82 12.51 7.91
CA GLY A 166 -11.93 11.14 8.40
C GLY A 166 -10.88 10.16 7.87
N TYR A 167 -9.68 10.62 7.47
CA TYR A 167 -8.61 9.72 7.05
C TYR A 167 -8.03 8.96 8.23
N SER A 168 -8.18 7.64 8.22
CA SER A 168 -7.46 6.75 9.13
C SER A 168 -5.99 6.61 8.73
N GLN A 169 -5.13 6.14 9.65
CA GLN A 169 -3.73 5.85 9.32
C GLN A 169 -3.60 4.87 8.14
N LEU A 170 -4.50 3.89 8.03
CA LEU A 170 -4.55 2.97 6.90
C LEU A 170 -4.80 3.71 5.58
N ARG A 171 -5.78 4.61 5.55
CA ARG A 171 -6.06 5.39 4.34
C ARG A 171 -4.92 6.33 3.96
N ILE A 172 -4.20 6.90 4.94
CA ILE A 172 -2.99 7.69 4.69
C ILE A 172 -1.90 6.79 4.06
N THR A 173 -1.75 5.55 4.55
CA THR A 173 -0.82 4.59 3.97
C THR A 173 -1.21 4.21 2.54
N ASN A 174 -2.49 3.93 2.28
CA ASN A 174 -2.97 3.62 0.93
C ASN A 174 -2.74 4.80 -0.04
N THR A 175 -2.91 6.06 0.44
CA THR A 175 -2.55 7.25 -0.34
C THR A 175 -1.05 7.26 -0.65
N ALA A 176 -0.20 6.96 0.32
CA ALA A 176 1.25 6.88 0.08
C ALA A 176 1.62 5.75 -0.90
N GLU A 177 0.94 4.59 -0.85
CA GLU A 177 1.11 3.49 -1.81
C GLU A 177 0.72 3.92 -3.23
N HIS A 178 -0.39 4.66 -3.37
CA HIS A 178 -0.87 5.22 -4.64
C HIS A 178 0.18 6.17 -5.23
N GLU A 179 0.63 7.14 -4.45
CA GLU A 179 1.62 8.11 -4.90
C GLU A 179 2.97 7.46 -5.27
N LEU A 180 3.39 6.44 -4.52
CA LEU A 180 4.57 5.65 -4.88
C LEU A 180 4.35 4.85 -6.16
N GLY A 181 3.12 4.42 -6.46
CA GLY A 181 2.74 3.81 -7.73
C GLY A 181 3.02 4.75 -8.91
N HIS A 182 2.63 6.02 -8.80
CA HIS A 182 2.97 7.03 -9.80
C HIS A 182 4.48 7.28 -9.90
N ALA A 183 5.17 7.33 -8.76
CA ALA A 183 6.62 7.51 -8.72
C ALA A 183 7.41 6.40 -9.43
N ILE A 184 6.82 5.24 -9.64
CA ILE A 184 7.42 4.12 -10.38
C ILE A 184 6.84 3.92 -11.78
N GLY A 185 5.94 4.82 -12.23
CA GLY A 185 5.46 4.88 -13.61
C GLY A 185 4.06 4.30 -13.83
N LEU A 186 3.30 3.95 -12.79
CA LEU A 186 1.91 3.52 -12.96
C LEU A 186 1.00 4.72 -13.27
N ALA A 187 0.04 4.51 -14.13
CA ALA A 187 -1.10 5.39 -14.38
C ALA A 187 -2.29 4.97 -13.50
N HIS A 188 -3.34 5.80 -13.45
CA HIS A 188 -4.59 5.42 -12.82
C HIS A 188 -5.21 4.17 -13.46
N ASP A 189 -5.84 3.35 -12.64
CA ASP A 189 -6.64 2.19 -13.04
C ASP A 189 -8.01 2.23 -12.36
N ASP A 190 -8.98 2.88 -13.00
CA ASP A 190 -10.36 3.01 -12.50
C ASP A 190 -11.26 1.84 -12.93
N GLU A 191 -10.76 0.96 -13.80
CA GLU A 191 -11.51 -0.20 -14.30
C GLU A 191 -11.44 -1.39 -13.34
N ASN A 192 -10.40 -1.45 -12.51
CA ASN A 192 -10.13 -2.56 -11.60
C ASN A 192 -10.14 -2.11 -10.12
N VAL A 193 -10.25 -3.07 -9.21
CA VAL A 193 -9.87 -2.86 -7.81
C VAL A 193 -8.35 -2.72 -7.78
N SER A 194 -7.87 -1.52 -7.48
CA SER A 194 -6.47 -1.13 -7.61
C SER A 194 -6.12 -0.07 -6.59
N VAL A 195 -4.87 -0.05 -6.13
CA VAL A 195 -4.32 1.07 -5.37
C VAL A 195 -4.28 2.33 -6.25
N MET A 196 -4.25 2.16 -7.57
CA MET A 196 -4.15 3.24 -8.55
C MET A 196 -5.51 3.83 -8.97
N GLN A 197 -6.60 3.58 -8.23
CA GLN A 197 -7.86 4.28 -8.51
C GLN A 197 -7.71 5.78 -8.27
N SER A 198 -8.19 6.60 -9.22
CA SER A 198 -8.12 8.07 -9.17
C SER A 198 -8.93 8.67 -8.02
N ALA A 199 -10.00 7.98 -7.58
CA ALA A 199 -10.86 8.41 -6.51
C ALA A 199 -10.65 7.58 -5.24
N GLY A 200 -10.01 8.18 -4.24
CA GLY A 200 -9.95 7.63 -2.89
C GLY A 200 -8.77 6.69 -2.63
N SER A 201 -8.45 6.56 -1.37
CA SER A 201 -7.39 5.71 -0.84
C SER A 201 -7.98 4.49 -0.12
N TYR A 202 -8.96 3.83 -0.75
CA TYR A 202 -9.70 2.73 -0.12
C TYR A 202 -8.97 1.39 -0.26
N TYR A 203 -8.20 1.23 -1.33
CA TYR A 203 -7.49 -0.01 -1.62
C TYR A 203 -5.99 0.14 -1.38
N SER A 204 -5.38 -0.90 -0.85
CA SER A 204 -3.94 -1.11 -0.86
C SER A 204 -3.51 -1.76 -2.18
N ILE A 205 -2.22 -2.01 -2.33
CA ILE A 205 -1.64 -2.69 -3.50
C ILE A 205 -2.36 -4.01 -3.78
N GLN A 206 -2.81 -4.20 -5.02
CA GLN A 206 -3.53 -5.38 -5.49
C GLN A 206 -2.66 -6.23 -6.43
N PRO A 207 -3.00 -7.50 -6.66
CA PRO A 207 -2.28 -8.34 -7.63
C PRO A 207 -2.17 -7.71 -9.01
N LYS A 208 -3.19 -6.98 -9.45
CA LYS A 208 -3.22 -6.27 -10.73
C LYS A 208 -2.17 -5.17 -10.82
N ASP A 209 -1.97 -4.42 -9.73
CA ASP A 209 -0.94 -3.38 -9.64
C ASP A 209 0.46 -4.00 -9.74
N ILE A 210 0.67 -5.14 -9.07
CA ILE A 210 1.93 -5.89 -9.12
C ILE A 210 2.24 -6.38 -10.54
N GLU A 211 1.22 -6.91 -11.24
CA GLU A 211 1.34 -7.33 -12.64
C GLU A 211 1.70 -6.15 -13.53
N ALA A 212 1.06 -5.00 -13.36
CA ALA A 212 1.34 -3.80 -14.12
C ALA A 212 2.79 -3.30 -13.93
N VAL A 213 3.30 -3.28 -12.69
CA VAL A 213 4.70 -2.95 -12.42
C VAL A 213 5.64 -3.96 -13.08
N LYS A 214 5.38 -5.26 -12.93
CA LYS A 214 6.21 -6.30 -13.56
C LYS A 214 6.24 -6.13 -15.07
N ALA A 215 5.09 -5.93 -15.73
CA ALA A 215 5.03 -5.69 -17.16
C ALA A 215 5.85 -4.47 -17.57
N LEU A 216 5.71 -3.35 -16.82
CA LEU A 216 6.44 -2.11 -17.09
C LEU A 216 7.97 -2.28 -17.05
N TYR A 217 8.50 -3.16 -16.18
CA TYR A 217 9.95 -3.37 -15.97
C TYR A 217 10.52 -4.63 -16.63
N GLN A 218 9.69 -5.53 -17.18
CA GLN A 218 10.14 -6.74 -17.91
C GLN A 218 10.48 -6.46 -19.37
N GLU A 219 9.96 -5.38 -19.96
CA GLU A 219 10.17 -5.01 -21.37
C GLU A 219 11.46 -4.20 -21.61
N GLY A 220 12.47 -4.35 -20.77
CA GLY A 220 13.72 -3.58 -20.82
C GLY A 220 14.95 -4.41 -21.17
#